data_ffd1f4283e2dddb3f1565f9d56f24715
#
_entry.id   ffd1f4283e2dddb3f1565f9d56f24715
#
_cell.length_a   1.000
_cell.length_b   1.000
_cell.length_c   1.000
_cell.angle_alpha   90.00
_cell.angle_beta   90.00
_cell.angle_gamma   90.00
#
_symmetry.space_group_name_H-M   'P 1'
#
loop_
_entity.id
_entity.type
_entity.pdbx_description
1 polymer ?
#
loop_
_entity_poly.entity_id
_entity_poly.type
_entity_poly.pdbx_seq_one_letter_code
_entity_poly.pdbx_strand_id
1 'polypeptide(L)'
;METEPTVHIVDNDGAVGRSLECLLHAAGFKSMAYKTALSFLDAAPGASAGCVLLDVRMPEMEGLDLQARLNRLGCPLQVIMMTGSGEVEDAVRAMKAGAVDFIEKPFDDERLLGAIGEALGLSERSTRNREAAERVDTLSPRERQVLDALSAGRAEQGDRL
;
A
#
# COMPACT_ATOMS: atom_id res chain seq x y z
N MET A 1 -7.61 -1.94 20.62
CA MET A 1 -8.67 -1.34 19.80
C MET A 1 -8.19 -1.26 18.36
N GLU A 2 -8.96 -1.81 17.45
CA GLU A 2 -8.58 -1.81 16.05
C GLU A 2 -8.78 -0.44 15.43
N THR A 3 -7.77 0.04 14.75
CA THR A 3 -7.84 1.28 14.00
C THR A 3 -8.33 0.95 12.60
N GLU A 4 -9.32 1.66 12.10
CA GLU A 4 -9.77 1.48 10.72
C GLU A 4 -8.62 1.71 9.75
N PRO A 5 -8.45 0.84 8.73
CA PRO A 5 -7.44 1.08 7.72
C PRO A 5 -7.70 2.40 7.00
N THR A 6 -6.65 3.15 6.77
CA THR A 6 -6.73 4.45 6.10
C THR A 6 -6.14 4.37 4.71
N VAL A 7 -6.79 5.00 3.75
CA VAL A 7 -6.27 5.16 2.39
C VAL A 7 -5.55 6.51 2.35
N HIS A 8 -4.23 6.47 2.19
CA HIS A 8 -3.43 7.68 2.05
C HIS A 8 -3.30 8.03 0.57
N ILE A 9 -3.45 9.31 0.25
CA ILE A 9 -3.36 9.78 -1.13
C ILE A 9 -2.20 10.76 -1.21
N VAL A 10 -1.20 10.44 -2.00
CA VAL A 10 -0.03 11.32 -2.19
C VAL A 10 -0.01 11.77 -3.63
N ASP A 11 -0.42 13.00 -3.88
CA ASP A 11 -0.51 13.60 -5.20
C ASP A 11 -0.34 15.12 -5.04
N ASN A 12 0.55 15.71 -5.82
CA ASN A 12 0.79 17.15 -5.73
C ASN A 12 -0.37 17.99 -6.27
N ASP A 13 -1.28 17.40 -7.03
CA ASP A 13 -2.48 18.08 -7.49
C ASP A 13 -3.56 17.99 -6.42
N GLY A 14 -3.80 19.12 -5.71
CA GLY A 14 -4.78 19.16 -4.65
C GLY A 14 -6.21 18.87 -5.10
N ALA A 15 -6.55 19.17 -6.36
CA ALA A 15 -7.87 18.86 -6.92
C ALA A 15 -8.08 17.37 -7.04
N VAL A 16 -7.05 16.64 -7.49
CA VAL A 16 -7.09 15.18 -7.57
C VAL A 16 -7.26 14.59 -6.16
N GLY A 17 -6.48 15.06 -5.20
CA GLY A 17 -6.58 14.61 -3.81
C GLY A 17 -7.98 14.79 -3.23
N ARG A 18 -8.57 15.96 -3.43
CA ARG A 18 -9.93 16.23 -2.95
C ARG A 18 -10.98 15.36 -3.63
N SER A 19 -10.86 15.16 -4.94
CA SER A 19 -11.78 14.30 -5.67
C SER A 19 -11.72 12.87 -5.16
N LEU A 20 -10.51 12.37 -4.93
CA LEU A 20 -10.31 11.02 -4.40
C LEU A 20 -10.86 10.90 -2.97
N GLU A 21 -10.64 11.89 -2.13
CA GLU A 21 -11.20 11.87 -0.78
C GLU A 21 -12.72 11.81 -0.79
N CYS A 22 -13.37 12.58 -1.68
CA CYS A 22 -14.82 12.56 -1.83
C CYS A 22 -15.32 11.18 -2.29
N LEU A 23 -14.67 10.61 -3.28
CA LEU A 23 -15.02 9.29 -3.81
C LEU A 23 -14.89 8.22 -2.71
N LEU A 24 -13.78 8.23 -2.01
CA LEU A 24 -13.51 7.25 -0.96
C LEU A 24 -14.47 7.39 0.21
N HIS A 25 -14.77 8.62 0.61
CA HIS A 25 -15.74 8.88 1.67
C HIS A 25 -17.11 8.32 1.29
N ALA A 26 -17.55 8.57 0.05
CA ALA A 26 -18.83 8.06 -0.44
C ALA A 26 -18.87 6.53 -0.46
N ALA A 27 -17.72 5.89 -0.66
CA ALA A 27 -17.62 4.43 -0.67
C ALA A 27 -17.40 3.82 0.73
N GLY A 28 -17.33 4.65 1.77
CA GLY A 28 -17.17 4.19 3.14
C GLY A 28 -15.73 4.01 3.61
N PHE A 29 -14.75 4.51 2.86
CA PHE A 29 -13.34 4.43 3.24
C PHE A 29 -12.88 5.70 3.95
N LYS A 30 -12.04 5.51 4.95
CA LYS A 30 -11.34 6.61 5.61
C LYS A 30 -10.13 6.98 4.77
N SER A 31 -9.90 8.27 4.52
CA SER A 31 -8.79 8.71 3.69
C SER A 31 -8.13 9.98 4.21
N MET A 32 -6.88 10.18 3.83
CA MET A 32 -6.13 11.41 4.07
C MET A 32 -5.30 11.72 2.83
N ALA A 33 -5.34 12.98 2.38
CA ALA A 33 -4.58 13.42 1.22
C ALA A 33 -3.38 14.26 1.63
N TYR A 34 -2.28 14.08 0.89
CA TYR A 34 -1.02 14.81 1.09
C TYR A 34 -0.57 15.37 -0.25
N LYS A 35 -0.15 16.61 -0.28
CA LYS A 35 0.34 17.25 -1.51
C LYS A 35 1.81 16.99 -1.77
N THR A 36 2.56 16.57 -0.77
CA THR A 36 3.99 16.33 -0.90
C THR A 36 4.37 14.98 -0.30
N ALA A 37 5.44 14.40 -0.82
CA ALA A 37 6.02 13.18 -0.27
C ALA A 37 6.49 13.40 1.18
N LEU A 38 7.07 14.57 1.46
CA LEU A 38 7.57 14.88 2.80
C LEU A 38 6.46 14.93 3.84
N SER A 39 5.31 15.55 3.50
CA SER A 39 4.14 15.56 4.39
C SER A 39 3.69 14.17 4.72
N PHE A 40 3.66 13.30 3.73
CA PHE A 40 3.27 11.90 3.93
C PHE A 40 4.30 11.15 4.78
N LEU A 41 5.59 11.35 4.52
CA LEU A 41 6.65 10.68 5.28
C LEU A 41 6.61 11.05 6.76
N ASP A 42 6.23 12.28 7.08
CA ASP A 42 6.07 12.69 8.48
C ASP A 42 4.94 11.93 9.18
N ALA A 43 3.91 11.54 8.46
CA ALA A 43 2.77 10.79 8.99
C ALA A 43 2.94 9.28 8.91
N ALA A 44 3.73 8.78 7.96
CA ALA A 44 3.85 7.35 7.67
C ALA A 44 4.31 6.50 8.86
N PRO A 45 5.25 6.96 9.73
CA PRO A 45 5.67 6.14 10.87
C PRO A 45 4.55 5.79 11.84
N GLY A 46 3.48 6.58 11.89
CA GLY A 46 2.32 6.30 12.73
C GLY A 46 1.27 5.42 12.07
N ALA A 47 1.44 5.07 10.81
CA ALA A 47 0.48 4.27 10.08
C ALA A 47 0.63 2.80 10.45
N SER A 48 -0.48 2.17 10.86
CA SER A 48 -0.47 0.77 11.29
C SER A 48 -1.04 -0.18 10.24
N ALA A 49 -1.97 0.28 9.41
CA ALA A 49 -2.62 -0.52 8.38
C ALA A 49 -3.23 0.39 7.32
N GLY A 50 -3.44 -0.15 6.15
CA GLY A 50 -4.09 0.57 5.07
C GLY A 50 -3.32 0.47 3.77
N CYS A 51 -3.59 1.42 2.88
CA CYS A 51 -2.87 1.50 1.61
C CYS A 51 -2.56 2.96 1.27
N VAL A 52 -1.66 3.15 0.33
CA VAL A 52 -1.28 4.47 -0.16
C VAL A 52 -1.39 4.51 -1.68
N LEU A 53 -2.09 5.53 -2.17
CA LEU A 53 -2.15 5.85 -3.60
C LEU A 53 -1.03 6.86 -3.86
N LEU A 54 -0.01 6.44 -4.59
CA LEU A 54 1.15 7.28 -4.90
C LEU A 54 1.14 7.74 -6.34
N ASP A 55 1.16 9.04 -6.56
CA ASP A 55 1.38 9.58 -7.89
C ASP A 55 2.86 9.35 -8.27
N VAL A 56 3.09 8.76 -9.44
CA VAL A 56 4.45 8.48 -9.90
C VAL A 56 5.22 9.77 -10.20
N ARG A 57 4.53 10.84 -10.61
CA ARG A 57 5.15 12.12 -10.97
C ARG A 57 4.85 13.19 -9.94
N MET A 58 5.85 13.55 -9.14
CA MET A 58 5.76 14.62 -8.17
C MET A 58 7.03 15.49 -8.25
N PRO A 59 6.92 16.83 -8.04
CA PRO A 59 8.07 17.73 -8.26
C PRO A 59 9.27 17.48 -7.34
N GLU A 60 9.05 17.21 -6.05
CA GLU A 60 10.17 17.10 -5.10
C GLU A 60 10.73 15.69 -5.01
N MET A 61 9.90 14.70 -5.22
CA MET A 61 10.31 13.29 -5.07
C MET A 61 9.35 12.43 -5.89
N GLU A 62 9.86 11.68 -6.82
CA GLU A 62 9.03 10.80 -7.62
C GLU A 62 8.42 9.69 -6.77
N GLY A 63 7.24 9.21 -7.17
CA GLY A 63 6.55 8.15 -6.45
C GLY A 63 7.38 6.90 -6.27
N LEU A 64 8.20 6.56 -7.27
CA LEU A 64 9.09 5.40 -7.19
C LEU A 64 10.16 5.57 -6.10
N ASP A 65 10.68 6.79 -5.93
CA ASP A 65 11.64 7.08 -4.87
C ASP A 65 10.98 7.01 -3.50
N LEU A 66 9.76 7.52 -3.38
CA LEU A 66 8.99 7.42 -2.15
C LEU A 66 8.70 5.97 -1.81
N GLN A 67 8.31 5.17 -2.79
CA GLN A 67 8.08 3.74 -2.61
C GLN A 67 9.33 3.04 -2.07
N ALA A 68 10.49 3.35 -2.63
CA ALA A 68 11.76 2.79 -2.17
C ALA A 68 12.04 3.15 -0.70
N ARG A 69 11.73 4.39 -0.31
CA ARG A 69 11.87 4.82 1.08
C ARG A 69 10.94 4.07 2.02
N LEU A 70 9.69 3.90 1.60
CA LEU A 70 8.72 3.15 2.41
C LEU A 70 9.16 1.71 2.61
N ASN A 71 9.71 1.09 1.57
CA ASN A 71 10.25 -0.27 1.66
C ASN A 71 11.41 -0.35 2.67
N ARG A 72 12.32 0.63 2.63
CA ARG A 72 13.45 0.67 3.57
C ARG A 72 13.02 0.91 5.00
N LEU A 73 11.96 1.69 5.19
CA LEU A 73 11.41 1.97 6.52
C LEU A 73 10.57 0.80 7.06
N GLY A 74 10.30 -0.20 6.24
CA GLY A 74 9.44 -1.31 6.64
C GLY A 74 7.98 -0.88 6.84
N CYS A 75 7.54 0.13 6.09
CA CYS A 75 6.18 0.64 6.22
C CYS A 75 5.15 -0.44 5.87
N PRO A 76 4.14 -0.66 6.69
CA PRO A 76 3.17 -1.74 6.46
C PRO A 76 2.10 -1.41 5.43
N LEU A 77 2.07 -0.19 4.91
CA LEU A 77 1.06 0.22 3.95
C LEU A 77 1.27 -0.46 2.60
N GLN A 78 0.17 -0.90 2.00
CA GLN A 78 0.19 -1.46 0.65
C GLN A 78 0.21 -0.31 -0.37
N VAL A 79 1.06 -0.42 -1.38
CA VAL A 79 1.27 0.66 -2.36
C VAL A 79 0.49 0.40 -3.64
N ILE A 80 -0.31 1.39 -4.04
CA ILE A 80 -0.94 1.43 -5.36
C ILE A 80 -0.35 2.65 -6.08
N MET A 81 0.30 2.42 -7.22
CA MET A 81 0.91 3.50 -7.98
C MET A 81 -0.10 4.11 -8.95
N MET A 82 -0.18 5.44 -8.99
CA MET A 82 -0.99 6.15 -9.98
C MET A 82 -0.08 6.64 -11.10
N THR A 83 -0.35 6.19 -12.32
CA THR A 83 0.50 6.51 -13.48
C THR A 83 -0.29 7.30 -14.52
N GLY A 84 0.41 8.13 -15.29
CA GLY A 84 -0.19 8.81 -16.41
C GLY A 84 -0.18 7.93 -17.66
N SER A 85 -0.84 8.41 -18.69
CA SER A 85 -0.88 7.73 -20.00
C SER A 85 0.55 7.63 -20.54
N GLY A 86 0.95 6.44 -20.98
CA GLY A 86 2.27 6.21 -21.53
C GLY A 86 3.37 5.92 -20.51
N GLU A 87 3.04 5.82 -19.24
CA GLU A 87 4.02 5.55 -18.17
C GLU A 87 4.06 4.06 -17.79
N VAL A 88 4.04 3.19 -18.79
CA VAL A 88 4.03 1.72 -18.57
C VAL A 88 5.30 1.24 -17.87
N GLU A 89 6.46 1.78 -18.24
CA GLU A 89 7.73 1.40 -17.61
C GLU A 89 7.75 1.70 -16.13
N ASP A 90 7.18 2.84 -15.73
CA ASP A 90 7.08 3.22 -14.31
C ASP A 90 6.15 2.27 -13.55
N ALA A 91 5.04 1.86 -14.18
CA ALA A 91 4.13 0.88 -13.60
C ALA A 91 4.84 -0.46 -13.36
N VAL A 92 5.61 -0.93 -14.35
CA VAL A 92 6.38 -2.18 -14.21
C VAL A 92 7.39 -2.08 -13.08
N ARG A 93 8.11 -0.97 -13.00
CA ARG A 93 9.10 -0.75 -11.92
C ARG A 93 8.43 -0.74 -10.55
N ALA A 94 7.26 -0.10 -10.45
CA ALA A 94 6.51 -0.06 -9.19
C ALA A 94 6.10 -1.47 -8.75
N MET A 95 5.60 -2.27 -9.68
CA MET A 95 5.19 -3.65 -9.37
C MET A 95 6.39 -4.50 -8.94
N LYS A 96 7.53 -4.35 -9.60
CA LYS A 96 8.76 -5.05 -9.22
C LYS A 96 9.25 -4.63 -7.84
N ALA A 97 8.98 -3.40 -7.45
CA ALA A 97 9.37 -2.87 -6.14
C ALA A 97 8.37 -3.22 -5.04
N GLY A 98 7.30 -3.93 -5.34
CA GLY A 98 6.36 -4.44 -4.36
C GLY A 98 5.00 -3.77 -4.31
N ALA A 99 4.69 -2.86 -5.26
CA ALA A 99 3.35 -2.30 -5.35
C ALA A 99 2.34 -3.42 -5.60
N VAL A 100 1.17 -3.33 -4.98
CA VAL A 100 0.14 -4.36 -5.17
C VAL A 100 -0.64 -4.15 -6.46
N ASP A 101 -0.65 -2.93 -6.98
CA ASP A 101 -1.34 -2.62 -8.23
C ASP A 101 -0.88 -1.26 -8.74
N PHE A 102 -1.30 -0.93 -9.95
CA PHE A 102 -1.16 0.42 -10.50
C PHE A 102 -2.48 0.82 -11.17
N ILE A 103 -2.74 2.12 -11.17
CA ILE A 103 -3.95 2.70 -11.77
C ILE A 103 -3.50 3.77 -12.76
N GLU A 104 -3.96 3.68 -14.00
CA GLU A 104 -3.63 4.66 -15.02
C GLU A 104 -4.65 5.81 -14.99
N LYS A 105 -4.17 7.05 -15.02
CA LYS A 105 -5.00 8.25 -15.10
C LYS A 105 -5.36 8.55 -16.56
N PRO A 106 -6.58 8.94 -16.87
CA PRO A 106 -7.74 9.03 -15.98
C PRO A 106 -8.27 7.63 -15.63
N PHE A 107 -8.64 7.45 -14.37
CA PHE A 107 -9.06 6.13 -13.89
C PHE A 107 -10.58 6.02 -13.80
N ASP A 108 -11.05 4.79 -13.89
CA ASP A 108 -12.44 4.43 -13.63
C ASP A 108 -12.65 4.22 -12.12
N ASP A 109 -13.73 4.76 -11.58
CA ASP A 109 -14.02 4.69 -10.15
C ASP A 109 -14.09 3.25 -9.64
N GLU A 110 -14.76 2.38 -10.40
CA GLU A 110 -14.89 0.96 -10.03
C GLU A 110 -13.53 0.25 -9.98
N ARG A 111 -12.69 0.55 -10.97
CA ARG A 111 -11.34 -0.02 -11.02
C ARG A 111 -10.52 0.41 -9.82
N LEU A 112 -10.58 1.70 -9.48
CA LEU A 112 -9.85 2.25 -8.34
C LEU A 112 -10.35 1.65 -7.03
N LEU A 113 -11.65 1.62 -6.82
CA LEU A 113 -12.23 1.09 -5.59
C LEU A 113 -11.94 -0.41 -5.43
N GLY A 114 -11.94 -1.16 -6.54
CA GLY A 114 -11.56 -2.56 -6.51
C GLY A 114 -10.12 -2.78 -6.09
N ALA A 115 -9.20 -1.97 -6.61
CA ALA A 115 -7.78 -2.03 -6.24
C ALA A 115 -7.57 -1.69 -4.76
N ILE A 116 -8.28 -0.69 -4.27
CA ILE A 116 -8.21 -0.29 -2.86
C ILE A 116 -8.74 -1.41 -1.96
N GLY A 117 -9.86 -2.02 -2.32
CA GLY A 117 -10.41 -3.13 -1.56
C GLY A 117 -9.45 -4.30 -1.46
N GLU A 118 -8.80 -4.66 -2.57
CA GLU A 118 -7.77 -5.70 -2.57
C GLU A 118 -6.58 -5.33 -1.69
N ALA A 119 -6.11 -4.09 -1.82
CA ALA A 119 -4.97 -3.62 -1.04
C ALA A 119 -5.27 -3.65 0.47
N LEU A 120 -6.46 -3.23 0.86
CA LEU A 120 -6.88 -3.28 2.26
C LEU A 120 -7.01 -4.71 2.78
N GLY A 121 -7.48 -5.63 1.93
CA GLY A 121 -7.52 -7.05 2.27
C GLY A 121 -6.13 -7.62 2.52
N LEU A 122 -5.14 -7.24 1.70
CA LEU A 122 -3.76 -7.64 1.89
C LEU A 122 -3.17 -7.04 3.17
N SER A 123 -3.49 -5.79 3.47
CA SER A 123 -3.05 -5.13 4.69
C SER A 123 -3.58 -5.84 5.93
N GLU A 124 -4.85 -6.24 5.93
CA GLU A 124 -5.45 -6.99 7.04
C GLU A 124 -4.77 -8.34 7.22
N ARG A 125 -4.49 -9.04 6.13
CA ARG A 125 -3.77 -10.32 6.17
C ARG A 125 -2.36 -10.14 6.72
N SER A 126 -1.67 -9.09 6.31
CA SER A 126 -0.33 -8.77 6.80
C SER A 126 -0.34 -8.49 8.31
N THR A 127 -1.33 -7.75 8.79
CA THR A 127 -1.50 -7.48 10.21
C THR A 127 -1.75 -8.77 11.00
N ARG A 128 -2.63 -9.62 10.50
CA ARG A 128 -2.89 -10.93 11.13
C ARG A 128 -1.66 -11.82 11.16
N ASN A 129 -0.87 -11.80 10.10
CA ASN A 129 0.37 -12.56 10.04
C ASN A 129 1.39 -12.05 11.07
N ARG A 130 1.48 -10.73 11.27
CA ARG A 130 2.35 -10.16 12.29
C ARG A 130 1.89 -10.54 13.70
N GLU A 131 0.61 -10.51 13.96
CA GLU A 131 0.06 -10.95 15.25
C GLU A 131 0.35 -12.42 15.50
N ALA A 132 0.22 -13.26 14.47
CA ALA A 132 0.58 -14.67 14.57
C ALA A 132 2.07 -14.85 14.85
N ALA A 133 2.93 -14.05 14.21
CA ALA A 133 4.37 -14.08 14.45
C ALA A 133 4.72 -13.68 15.90
N GLU A 134 4.04 -12.69 16.44
CA GLU A 134 4.22 -12.30 17.84
C GLU A 134 3.87 -13.45 18.79
N ARG A 135 2.78 -14.17 18.50
CA ARG A 135 2.39 -15.35 19.29
C ARG A 135 3.37 -16.49 19.14
N VAL A 136 4.06 -16.57 18.01
CA VAL A 136 5.08 -17.61 17.77
C VAL A 136 6.21 -17.53 18.78
N ASP A 137 6.53 -16.37 19.32
CA ASP A 137 7.57 -16.22 20.33
C ASP A 137 7.26 -16.99 21.61
N THR A 138 6.00 -17.32 21.85
CA THR A 138 5.58 -18.11 23.01
C THR A 138 5.40 -19.59 22.66
N LEU A 139 5.59 -19.98 21.39
CA LEU A 139 5.44 -21.33 20.92
C LEU A 139 6.75 -22.13 21.02
N SER A 140 6.66 -23.45 20.94
CA SER A 140 7.85 -24.30 20.87
C SER A 140 8.60 -24.04 19.55
N PRO A 141 9.91 -24.36 19.49
CA PRO A 141 10.67 -24.22 18.26
C PRO A 141 10.07 -24.96 17.08
N ARG A 142 9.45 -26.11 17.33
CA ARG A 142 8.82 -26.90 16.27
C ARG A 142 7.60 -26.20 15.72
N GLU A 143 6.78 -25.60 16.57
CA GLU A 143 5.60 -24.87 16.15
C GLU A 143 6.00 -23.64 15.31
N ARG A 144 7.05 -22.96 15.73
CA ARG A 144 7.63 -21.82 14.99
C ARG A 144 8.10 -22.23 13.61
N GLN A 145 8.79 -23.35 13.48
CA GLN A 145 9.25 -23.87 12.20
C GLN A 145 8.10 -24.17 11.24
N VAL A 146 7.02 -24.71 11.74
CA VAL A 146 5.85 -24.99 10.91
C VAL A 146 5.25 -23.70 10.36
N LEU A 147 5.11 -22.67 11.20
CA LEU A 147 4.58 -21.38 10.76
C LEU A 147 5.48 -20.72 9.73
N ASP A 148 6.80 -20.74 9.95
CA ASP A 148 7.78 -20.18 9.02
C ASP A 148 7.74 -20.90 7.66
N ALA A 149 7.61 -22.20 7.66
CA ALA A 149 7.52 -22.99 6.44
C ALA A 149 6.25 -22.64 5.63
N LEU A 150 5.13 -22.46 6.32
CA LEU A 150 3.88 -22.04 5.66
C LEU A 150 3.99 -20.66 5.02
N SER A 151 4.61 -19.72 5.72
CA SER A 151 4.82 -18.36 5.20
C SER A 151 5.73 -18.37 3.98
N ALA A 152 6.83 -19.12 4.03
CA ALA A 152 7.76 -19.26 2.92
C ALA A 152 7.09 -19.93 1.70
N GLY A 153 6.29 -20.95 1.93
CA GLY A 153 5.56 -21.62 0.86
C GLY A 153 4.60 -20.70 0.12
N ARG A 154 3.92 -19.82 0.84
CA ARG A 154 3.02 -18.82 0.23
C ARG A 154 3.79 -17.82 -0.63
N ALA A 155 4.94 -17.37 -0.14
CA ALA A 155 5.78 -16.43 -0.89
C ALA A 155 6.28 -17.07 -2.18
N GLU A 156 6.72 -18.30 -2.14
CA GLU A 156 7.17 -19.04 -3.32
C GLU A 156 6.05 -19.22 -4.35
N GLN A 157 4.84 -19.51 -3.91
CA GLN A 157 3.70 -19.63 -4.81
C GLN A 157 3.37 -18.31 -5.49
N GLY A 158 3.49 -17.21 -4.77
CA GLY A 158 3.31 -15.87 -5.32
C GLY A 158 4.31 -15.57 -6.43
N ASP A 159 5.55 -15.95 -6.24
CA ASP A 159 6.63 -15.71 -7.20
C ASP A 159 6.47 -16.50 -8.50
N ARG A 160 5.76 -17.60 -8.48
CA ARG A 160 5.52 -18.45 -9.66
C ARG A 160 4.40 -17.95 -10.56
N LEU A 161 3.60 -17.04 -10.07
CA LEU A 161 2.51 -16.48 -10.84
C LEU A 161 2.94 -15.23 -11.59
#